data_de575819b4f24486bf0aa0d5bdf1e11f
#
_entry.id   de575819b4f24486bf0aa0d5bdf1e11f
#
_cell.length_a   1.000
_cell.length_b   1.000
_cell.length_c   1.000
_cell.angle_alpha   90.00
_cell.angle_beta   90.00
_cell.angle_gamma   90.00
#
_symmetry.space_group_name_H-M   'P 1'
#
loop_
_entity.id
_entity.type
_entity.pdbx_description
1 polymer ?
#
loop_
_entity_poly.entity_id
_entity_poly.type
_entity_poly.pdbx_seq_one_letter_code
_entity_poly.pdbx_strand_id
1 'polypeptide(L)' 'MTWKQLAEKIAELSPERQADTATVCNYSEGQYWELQDFLITASWDVLDEGHAFATFNE' A
#
# COMPACT_ATOMS: atom_id res chain seq x y z
N MET A 1 -4.52 -6.05 -8.50
CA MET A 1 -3.33 -6.64 -7.81
C MET A 1 -3.73 -7.07 -6.40
N THR A 2 -3.35 -8.27 -6.01
CA THR A 2 -3.58 -8.76 -4.64
C THR A 2 -2.41 -8.38 -3.74
N TRP A 3 -2.64 -8.45 -2.43
CA TRP A 3 -1.56 -8.25 -1.46
C TRP A 3 -0.43 -9.27 -1.64
N LYS A 4 -0.78 -10.50 -2.00
CA LYS A 4 0.22 -11.53 -2.29
C LYS A 4 1.09 -11.15 -3.49
N GLN A 5 0.48 -10.67 -4.55
CA GLN A 5 1.19 -10.21 -5.74
C GLN A 5 2.08 -9.01 -5.42
N LEU A 6 1.58 -8.09 -4.61
CA LEU A 6 2.37 -6.93 -4.18
C LEU A 6 3.58 -7.36 -3.35
N ALA A 7 3.39 -8.31 -2.44
CA ALA A 7 4.50 -8.83 -1.63
C ALA A 7 5.59 -9.46 -2.50
N GLU A 8 5.19 -10.18 -3.54
CA GLU A 8 6.14 -10.77 -4.49
C GLU A 8 6.95 -9.71 -5.22
N LYS A 9 6.30 -8.61 -5.62
CA LYS A 9 6.97 -7.48 -6.27
C LYS A 9 7.97 -6.81 -5.33
N ILE A 10 7.56 -6.61 -4.08
CA ILE A 10 8.45 -6.01 -3.07
C ILE A 10 9.67 -6.90 -2.83
N ALA A 11 9.48 -8.21 -2.79
CA ALA A 11 10.58 -9.16 -2.57
C ALA A 11 11.62 -9.13 -3.69
N GLU A 12 11.25 -8.67 -4.89
CA GLU A 12 12.18 -8.52 -6.01
C GLU A 12 13.07 -7.30 -5.89
N LEU A 13 12.73 -6.34 -5.01
CA LEU A 13 13.55 -5.17 -4.78
C LEU A 13 14.81 -5.54 -3.99
N SER A 14 15.90 -4.83 -4.25
CA SER A 14 17.10 -4.98 -3.43
C SER A 14 16.80 -4.55 -1.99
N PRO A 15 17.56 -5.07 -0.99
CA PRO A 15 17.34 -4.64 0.40
C PRO A 15 17.42 -3.13 0.59
N GLU A 16 18.29 -2.45 -0.16
CA GLU A 16 18.42 -1.00 -0.10
C GLU A 16 17.12 -0.32 -0.53
N ARG A 17 16.50 -0.81 -1.60
CA ARG A 17 15.25 -0.24 -2.11
C ARG A 17 14.05 -0.58 -1.23
N GLN A 18 14.09 -1.71 -0.57
CA GLN A 18 13.02 -2.06 0.38
C GLN A 18 12.97 -1.09 1.57
N ALA A 19 14.06 -0.38 1.85
CA ALA A 19 14.11 0.63 2.91
C ALA A 19 13.59 1.99 2.46
N ASP A 20 13.30 2.18 1.17
CA ASP A 20 12.72 3.43 0.66
C ASP A 20 11.30 3.61 1.22
N THR A 21 10.88 4.87 1.31
CA THR A 21 9.50 5.19 1.70
C THR A 21 8.53 4.58 0.70
N ALA A 22 7.57 3.80 1.20
CA ALA A 22 6.52 3.24 0.36
C ALA A 22 5.70 4.39 -0.24
N THR A 23 5.54 4.37 -1.57
CA THR A 23 4.98 5.49 -2.31
C THR A 23 3.91 4.99 -3.26
N VAL A 24 2.83 5.77 -3.40
CA VAL A 24 1.80 5.53 -4.41
C VAL A 24 1.77 6.69 -5.38
N CYS A 25 1.40 6.40 -6.62
CA CYS A 25 1.29 7.39 -7.68
C CYS A 25 -0.16 7.46 -8.17
N ASN A 26 -0.71 8.67 -8.24
CA ASN A 26 -1.91 8.89 -9.01
C ASN A 26 -1.48 9.06 -10.47
N TYR A 27 -1.60 7.98 -11.22
CA TYR A 27 -1.02 7.91 -12.57
C TYR A 27 -1.62 8.94 -13.52
N SER A 28 -2.92 9.20 -13.41
CA SER A 28 -3.59 10.14 -14.29
C SER A 28 -3.17 11.59 -14.03
N GLU A 29 -2.78 11.93 -12.80
CA GLU A 29 -2.34 13.26 -12.42
C GLU A 29 -0.84 13.41 -12.29
N GLY A 30 -0.10 12.29 -12.31
CA GLY A 30 1.34 12.29 -12.17
C GLY A 30 1.84 12.72 -10.80
N GLN A 31 1.03 12.50 -9.77
CA GLN A 31 1.36 12.89 -8.40
C GLN A 31 1.72 11.67 -7.57
N TYR A 32 2.64 11.87 -6.61
CA TYR A 32 3.13 10.83 -5.71
C TYR A 32 2.82 11.18 -4.27
N TRP A 33 2.37 10.19 -3.50
CA TRP A 33 2.13 10.33 -2.06
C TRP A 33 2.80 9.19 -1.33
N GLU A 34 3.34 9.47 -0.14
CA GLU A 34 3.87 8.41 0.70
C GLU A 34 2.73 7.68 1.41
N LEU A 35 2.90 6.37 1.61
CA LEU A 35 1.97 5.60 2.43
C LEU A 35 2.15 5.98 3.89
N GLN A 36 1.03 6.26 4.58
CA GLN A 36 1.03 6.66 5.97
C GLN A 36 0.92 5.45 6.89
N ASP A 37 0.04 4.50 6.54
CA ASP A 37 -0.26 3.41 7.43
C ASP A 37 -0.76 2.20 6.66
N PHE A 38 -0.72 1.04 7.33
CA PHE A 38 -1.26 -0.21 6.82
C PHE A 38 -2.16 -0.77 7.92
N LEU A 39 -3.44 -0.94 7.60
CA LEU A 39 -4.48 -1.23 8.57
C LEU A 39 -5.32 -2.43 8.15
N ILE A 40 -6.06 -2.97 9.12
CA ILE A 40 -7.00 -4.07 8.92
C ILE A 40 -8.38 -3.56 9.29
N THR A 41 -9.38 -3.82 8.45
CA THR A 41 -10.74 -3.34 8.69
C THR A 41 -11.38 -4.00 9.90
N ALA A 42 -12.23 -3.21 10.58
CA ALA A 42 -13.11 -3.71 11.63
C ALA A 42 -14.48 -4.05 11.04
N SER A 43 -15.34 -4.69 11.84
CA SER A 43 -16.64 -5.18 11.37
C SER A 43 -17.61 -4.08 10.92
N TRP A 44 -17.37 -2.82 11.30
CA TRP A 44 -18.23 -1.68 10.93
C TRP A 44 -17.74 -0.90 9.72
N ASP A 45 -16.65 -1.34 9.10
CA ASP A 45 -16.13 -0.71 7.88
C ASP A 45 -16.92 -1.16 6.64
N VAL A 46 -16.81 -0.37 5.55
CA VAL A 46 -17.47 -0.70 4.28
C VAL A 46 -16.87 -1.93 3.60
N LEU A 47 -15.60 -2.23 3.89
CA LEU A 47 -14.97 -3.47 3.44
C LEU A 47 -15.28 -4.59 4.43
N ASP A 48 -15.07 -5.84 4.00
CA ASP A 48 -15.21 -6.99 4.88
C ASP A 48 -14.28 -6.87 6.07
N GLU A 49 -14.71 -7.42 7.21
CA GLU A 49 -13.85 -7.50 8.39
C GLU A 49 -12.58 -8.28 8.06
N GLY A 50 -11.45 -7.78 8.52
CA GLY A 50 -10.16 -8.41 8.28
C GLY A 50 -9.53 -8.09 6.93
N HIS A 51 -10.10 -7.16 6.17
CA HIS A 51 -9.55 -6.73 4.90
C HIS A 51 -8.40 -5.74 5.13
N ALA A 52 -7.26 -6.01 4.51
CA ALA A 52 -6.10 -5.12 4.62
C ALA A 52 -6.24 -3.92 3.68
N PHE A 53 -5.77 -2.77 4.13
CA PHE A 53 -5.72 -1.57 3.29
C PHE A 53 -4.59 -0.64 3.73
N ALA A 54 -4.11 0.17 2.80
CA ALA A 54 -3.10 1.18 3.07
C ALA A 54 -3.74 2.57 3.00
N THR A 55 -3.19 3.52 3.75
CA THR A 55 -3.68 4.91 3.76
C THR A 55 -2.61 5.87 3.26
N PHE A 56 -3.05 7.00 2.73
CA PHE A 56 -2.18 8.11 2.37
C PHE A 56 -2.95 9.42 2.55
N ASN A 57 -2.22 10.51 2.69
CA ASN A 57 -2.79 11.86 2.77
C ASN A 57 -2.38 12.67 1.55
N GLU A 58 -3.33 13.30 0.93
CA GLU A 58 -3.09 14.21 -0.20
C GLU A 58 -2.54 15.56 0.27
#